data_16bb8e0e9157d21fcf30aaf203401fa3
#
_entry.id   16bb8e0e9157d21fcf30aaf203401fa3
#
_cell.length_a   1.000
_cell.length_b   1.000
_cell.length_c   1.000
_cell.angle_alpha   90.00
_cell.angle_beta   90.00
_cell.angle_gamma   90.00
#
_symmetry.space_group_name_H-M   'P 1'
#
loop_
_entity.id
_entity.type
_entity.pdbx_description
1 polymer ?
#
loop_
_entity_poly.entity_id
_entity_poly.type
_entity_poly.pdbx_seq_one_letter_code
_entity_poly.pdbx_strand_id
1 'polypeptide(L)'
;MKLSSRANDSEPEINLTSLIDVIFVLIIFFVATTTFNQRSALKLQLPTAQAVAKQDPGEPLNVLVDAEGRYFIGENEVLKSDVGSLKEAIVAVAGQDRSMPVVLRADARTPHQSVITAMDALGQLGFVKLSIATTPEKKKP
;
A
#
# COMPACT_ATOMS: atom_id res chain seq x y z
N MET A 1 -28.43 73.65 -22.85
CA MET A 1 -27.39 72.83 -22.19
C MET A 1 -27.91 71.42 -21.96
N LYS A 2 -27.46 70.47 -22.79
CA LYS A 2 -27.82 69.06 -22.59
C LYS A 2 -26.60 68.36 -21.91
N LEU A 3 -26.73 68.05 -20.63
CA LEU A 3 -25.83 67.22 -19.90
C LEU A 3 -26.20 65.78 -20.23
N SER A 4 -25.48 65.20 -21.17
CA SER A 4 -25.54 63.79 -21.47
C SER A 4 -24.72 63.05 -20.37
N SER A 5 -25.38 62.56 -19.37
CA SER A 5 -24.83 61.63 -18.42
C SER A 5 -24.71 60.28 -19.13
N ARG A 6 -23.54 59.97 -19.67
CA ARG A 6 -23.19 58.61 -20.02
C ARG A 6 -22.95 57.87 -18.71
N ALA A 7 -23.97 57.19 -18.24
CA ALA A 7 -23.74 56.09 -17.30
C ALA A 7 -22.88 55.07 -18.00
N ASN A 8 -21.64 54.97 -17.57
CA ASN A 8 -20.74 53.92 -18.02
C ASN A 8 -21.15 52.66 -17.25
N ASP A 9 -22.11 51.90 -17.78
CA ASP A 9 -22.43 50.57 -17.35
C ASP A 9 -21.22 49.67 -17.72
N SER A 10 -20.18 49.77 -16.93
CA SER A 10 -19.15 48.75 -16.93
C SER A 10 -19.72 47.55 -16.19
N GLU A 11 -20.39 46.67 -16.95
CA GLU A 11 -20.67 45.33 -16.47
C GLU A 11 -19.33 44.70 -16.00
N PRO A 12 -19.31 44.08 -14.84
CA PRO A 12 -18.10 43.40 -14.39
C PRO A 12 -17.80 42.25 -15.36
N GLU A 13 -16.87 42.48 -16.28
CA GLU A 13 -16.35 41.41 -17.13
C GLU A 13 -15.64 40.41 -16.24
N ILE A 14 -16.27 39.26 -16.04
CA ILE A 14 -15.63 38.14 -15.36
C ILE A 14 -14.51 37.67 -16.28
N ASN A 15 -13.26 37.87 -15.85
CA ASN A 15 -12.11 37.45 -16.60
C ASN A 15 -11.99 35.92 -16.52
N LEU A 16 -12.52 35.23 -17.54
CA LEU A 16 -12.48 33.77 -17.64
C LEU A 16 -11.05 33.23 -17.63
N THR A 17 -10.07 33.99 -18.14
CA THR A 17 -8.68 33.60 -18.14
C THR A 17 -8.13 33.43 -16.72
N SER A 18 -8.46 34.36 -15.82
CA SER A 18 -8.06 34.27 -14.43
C SER A 18 -8.72 33.09 -13.69
N LEU A 19 -9.99 32.83 -14.03
CA LEU A 19 -10.71 31.69 -13.47
C LEU A 19 -10.11 30.36 -13.90
N ILE A 20 -9.77 30.24 -15.19
CA ILE A 20 -9.13 29.03 -15.75
C ILE A 20 -7.76 28.81 -15.12
N ASP A 21 -6.99 29.87 -14.89
CA ASP A 21 -5.67 29.78 -14.24
C ASP A 21 -5.77 29.21 -12.83
N VAL A 22 -6.70 29.71 -12.02
CA VAL A 22 -6.95 29.19 -10.66
C VAL A 22 -7.34 27.72 -10.68
N ILE A 23 -8.24 27.33 -11.58
CA ILE A 23 -8.67 25.93 -11.71
C ILE A 23 -7.50 25.07 -12.16
N PHE A 24 -6.69 25.54 -13.09
CA PHE A 24 -5.52 24.81 -13.58
C PHE A 24 -4.48 24.58 -12.49
N VAL A 25 -4.18 25.60 -11.70
CA VAL A 25 -3.28 25.48 -10.55
C VAL A 25 -3.80 24.48 -9.51
N LEU A 26 -5.11 24.52 -9.23
CA LEU A 26 -5.74 23.57 -8.31
C LEU A 26 -5.62 22.12 -8.83
N ILE A 27 -5.85 21.90 -10.11
CA ILE A 27 -5.74 20.57 -10.72
C ILE A 27 -4.29 20.07 -10.62
N ILE A 28 -3.29 20.91 -10.95
CA ILE A 28 -1.88 20.55 -10.83
C ILE A 28 -1.54 20.25 -9.38
N PHE A 29 -2.02 21.04 -8.44
CA PHE A 29 -1.81 20.83 -7.01
C PHE A 29 -2.38 19.48 -6.57
N PHE A 30 -3.63 19.17 -6.95
CA PHE A 30 -4.24 17.87 -6.66
C PHE A 30 -3.44 16.72 -7.26
N VAL A 31 -3.04 16.83 -8.53
CA VAL A 31 -2.24 15.80 -9.19
C VAL A 31 -0.88 15.62 -8.51
N ALA A 32 -0.21 16.72 -8.13
CA ALA A 32 1.07 16.67 -7.45
C ALA A 32 0.99 16.12 -6.01
N THR A 33 -0.12 16.37 -5.32
CA THR A 33 -0.34 15.87 -3.96
C THR A 33 -0.96 14.49 -3.91
N THR A 34 -1.54 14.02 -5.03
CA THR A 34 -2.02 12.64 -5.12
C THR A 34 -0.83 11.71 -5.08
N THR A 35 -0.51 11.22 -3.91
CA THR A 35 0.41 10.10 -3.77
C THR A 35 -0.29 8.88 -4.37
N PHE A 36 0.09 8.54 -5.59
CA PHE A 36 -0.24 7.24 -6.15
C PHE A 36 0.40 6.19 -5.26
N ASN A 37 -0.34 5.66 -4.33
CA ASN A 37 -0.05 4.35 -3.79
C ASN A 37 -0.23 3.37 -4.96
N GLN A 38 0.75 3.33 -5.83
CA GLN A 38 0.93 2.19 -6.69
C GLN A 38 1.19 1.00 -5.76
N ARG A 39 0.11 0.37 -5.35
CA ARG A 39 0.17 -1.04 -5.03
C ARG A 39 0.63 -1.69 -6.32
N SER A 40 1.93 -1.79 -6.47
CA SER A 40 2.52 -2.60 -7.51
C SER A 40 2.09 -4.04 -7.23
N ALA A 41 0.88 -4.37 -7.68
CA ALA A 41 0.63 -5.73 -8.07
C ALA A 41 1.55 -5.97 -9.27
N LEU A 42 2.84 -6.18 -9.00
CA LEU A 42 3.73 -6.80 -9.94
C LEU A 42 3.15 -8.20 -10.17
N LYS A 43 2.30 -8.31 -11.17
CA LYS A 43 2.09 -9.57 -11.85
C LYS A 43 3.43 -9.86 -12.52
N LEU A 44 4.37 -10.41 -11.76
CA LEU A 44 5.52 -11.09 -12.31
C LEU A 44 4.96 -12.30 -13.06
N GLN A 45 4.76 -12.13 -14.36
CA GLN A 45 4.67 -13.28 -15.24
C GLN A 45 6.05 -13.90 -15.25
N LEU A 46 6.23 -14.89 -14.39
CA LEU A 46 7.40 -15.76 -14.47
C LEU A 46 7.37 -16.48 -15.81
N PRO A 47 8.49 -16.53 -16.56
CA PRO A 47 8.56 -17.35 -17.76
C PRO A 47 8.28 -18.79 -17.36
N THR A 48 7.34 -19.41 -18.05
CA THR A 48 6.94 -20.79 -17.94
C THR A 48 8.11 -21.69 -18.31
N ALA A 49 8.90 -22.10 -17.32
CA ALA A 49 9.60 -23.37 -17.42
C ALA A 49 8.58 -24.46 -17.09
N GLN A 50 8.39 -25.38 -18.00
CA GLN A 50 7.49 -26.51 -17.88
C GLN A 50 7.72 -27.21 -16.53
N ALA A 51 6.76 -27.11 -15.66
CA ALA A 51 6.67 -27.90 -14.46
C ALA A 51 5.25 -28.38 -14.31
N VAL A 52 5.13 -29.68 -14.38
CA VAL A 52 4.09 -30.56 -13.83
C VAL A 52 2.92 -29.82 -13.20
N ALA A 53 1.71 -30.11 -13.68
CA ALA A 53 0.44 -29.62 -13.16
C ALA A 53 0.45 -29.60 -11.63
N LYS A 54 0.74 -28.48 -11.04
CA LYS A 54 0.54 -28.21 -9.63
C LYS A 54 -0.80 -27.54 -9.50
N GLN A 55 -1.63 -28.13 -8.65
CA GLN A 55 -2.78 -27.47 -8.05
C GLN A 55 -2.43 -25.99 -7.84
N ASP A 56 -3.35 -25.10 -8.21
CA ASP A 56 -3.23 -23.69 -7.91
C ASP A 56 -2.80 -23.54 -6.45
N PRO A 57 -1.62 -23.02 -6.16
CA PRO A 57 -1.29 -22.68 -4.79
C PRO A 57 -2.26 -21.58 -4.41
N GLY A 58 -3.12 -21.82 -3.44
CA GLY A 58 -4.00 -20.81 -2.87
C GLY A 58 -3.18 -19.53 -2.62
N GLU A 59 -3.85 -18.38 -2.69
CA GLU A 59 -3.18 -17.10 -2.50
C GLU A 59 -2.27 -17.16 -1.26
N PRO A 60 -1.01 -16.71 -1.38
CA PRO A 60 -0.10 -16.74 -0.25
C PRO A 60 -0.58 -15.82 0.86
N LEU A 61 -0.44 -16.24 2.09
CA LEU A 61 -0.67 -15.38 3.24
C LEU A 61 0.43 -14.30 3.29
N ASN A 62 0.06 -13.06 3.14
CA ASN A 62 0.99 -11.95 3.22
C ASN A 62 1.04 -11.40 4.65
N VAL A 63 2.22 -11.45 5.24
CA VAL A 63 2.53 -10.83 6.53
C VAL A 63 3.51 -9.70 6.27
N LEU A 64 3.13 -8.47 6.59
CA LEU A 64 3.98 -7.29 6.41
C LEU A 64 4.42 -6.76 7.77
N VAL A 65 5.67 -6.39 7.88
CA VAL A 65 6.23 -5.67 9.03
C VAL A 65 6.79 -4.34 8.55
N ASP A 66 6.28 -3.25 9.08
CA ASP A 66 6.75 -1.92 8.69
C ASP A 66 8.03 -1.49 9.42
N ALA A 67 8.53 -0.30 9.09
CA ALA A 67 9.74 0.26 9.68
C ALA A 67 9.63 0.49 11.20
N GLU A 68 8.43 0.66 11.72
CA GLU A 68 8.12 0.85 13.14
C GLU A 68 7.90 -0.48 13.89
N GLY A 69 7.94 -1.61 13.17
CA GLY A 69 7.74 -2.94 13.75
C GLY A 69 6.27 -3.32 13.94
N ARG A 70 5.35 -2.65 13.26
CA ARG A 70 3.92 -3.00 13.26
C ARG A 70 3.66 -4.12 12.27
N TYR A 71 2.70 -4.97 12.59
CA TYR A 71 2.34 -6.12 11.77
C TYR A 71 1.03 -5.90 11.04
N PHE A 72 0.99 -6.33 9.80
CA PHE A 72 -0.20 -6.33 8.95
C PHE A 72 -0.39 -7.71 8.35
N ILE A 73 -1.57 -8.26 8.49
CA ILE A 73 -1.95 -9.55 7.89
C ILE A 73 -2.95 -9.27 6.77
N GLY A 74 -2.52 -9.45 5.53
CA GLY A 74 -3.30 -8.97 4.39
C GLY A 74 -3.47 -7.45 4.43
N GLU A 75 -4.70 -6.98 4.64
CA GLU A 75 -5.01 -5.55 4.76
C GLU A 75 -5.27 -5.09 6.21
N ASN A 76 -5.21 -6.00 7.16
CA ASN A 76 -5.55 -5.73 8.56
C ASN A 76 -4.30 -5.48 9.40
N GLU A 77 -4.28 -4.38 10.14
CA GLU A 77 -3.26 -4.09 11.12
C GLU A 77 -3.49 -4.91 12.40
N VAL A 78 -2.41 -5.48 12.93
CA VAL A 78 -2.43 -6.16 14.23
C VAL A 78 -2.15 -5.13 15.33
N LEU A 79 -3.13 -4.90 16.20
CA LEU A 79 -3.08 -3.81 17.18
C LEU A 79 -2.00 -3.97 18.27
N LYS A 80 -1.56 -5.20 18.52
CA LYS A 80 -0.51 -5.50 19.49
C LYS A 80 0.63 -6.25 18.83
N SER A 81 1.85 -5.87 19.16
CA SER A 81 3.06 -6.45 18.59
C SER A 81 3.60 -7.67 19.35
N ASP A 82 2.75 -8.36 20.08
CA ASP A 82 3.12 -9.60 20.78
C ASP A 82 2.81 -10.85 19.95
N VAL A 83 3.53 -11.93 20.23
CA VAL A 83 3.39 -13.20 19.50
C VAL A 83 1.96 -13.75 19.58
N GLY A 84 1.30 -13.62 20.74
CA GLY A 84 -0.07 -14.12 20.94
C GLY A 84 -1.08 -13.43 20.02
N SER A 85 -1.09 -12.11 20.02
CA SER A 85 -2.00 -11.31 19.16
C SER A 85 -1.70 -11.52 17.68
N LEU A 86 -0.44 -11.66 17.32
CA LEU A 86 -0.03 -11.95 15.94
C LEU A 86 -0.52 -13.34 15.50
N LYS A 87 -0.42 -14.36 16.37
CA LYS A 87 -0.96 -15.70 16.10
C LYS A 87 -2.47 -15.69 15.90
N GLU A 88 -3.20 -14.98 16.77
CA GLU A 88 -4.66 -14.84 16.64
C GLU A 88 -5.05 -14.18 15.31
N ALA A 89 -4.36 -13.13 14.92
CA ALA A 89 -4.60 -12.43 13.65
C ALA A 89 -4.30 -13.32 12.44
N ILE A 90 -3.24 -14.11 12.48
CA ILE A 90 -2.89 -15.06 11.43
C ILE A 90 -3.98 -16.15 11.31
N VAL A 91 -4.42 -16.71 12.42
CA VAL A 91 -5.47 -17.74 12.44
C VAL A 91 -6.80 -17.18 11.92
N ALA A 92 -7.14 -15.94 12.24
CA ALA A 92 -8.35 -15.30 11.76
C ALA A 92 -8.39 -15.18 10.22
N VAL A 93 -7.25 -15.00 9.58
CA VAL A 93 -7.14 -14.88 8.11
C VAL A 93 -6.89 -16.23 7.44
N ALA A 94 -5.97 -17.02 7.96
CA ALA A 94 -5.55 -18.29 7.37
C ALA A 94 -6.47 -19.48 7.72
N GLY A 95 -7.27 -19.37 8.76
CA GLY A 95 -8.10 -20.46 9.26
C GLY A 95 -7.28 -21.65 9.73
N GLN A 96 -7.67 -22.86 9.34
CA GLN A 96 -7.02 -24.12 9.70
C GLN A 96 -5.97 -24.59 8.69
N ASP A 97 -5.88 -23.95 7.53
CA ASP A 97 -4.94 -24.36 6.48
C ASP A 97 -3.51 -23.90 6.82
N ARG A 98 -2.65 -24.87 7.04
CA ARG A 98 -1.21 -24.67 7.31
C ARG A 98 -0.34 -25.01 6.12
N SER A 99 -0.92 -25.50 5.04
CA SER A 99 -0.21 -25.85 3.80
C SER A 99 -0.02 -24.66 2.87
N MET A 100 -0.75 -23.55 3.12
CA MET A 100 -0.62 -22.34 2.31
C MET A 100 0.78 -21.73 2.45
N PRO A 101 1.34 -21.22 1.36
CA PRO A 101 2.60 -20.49 1.44
C PRO A 101 2.41 -19.15 2.16
N VAL A 102 3.39 -18.77 2.97
CA VAL A 102 3.43 -17.48 3.67
C VAL A 102 4.56 -16.64 3.10
N VAL A 103 4.27 -15.40 2.81
CA VAL A 103 5.26 -14.40 2.40
C VAL A 103 5.38 -13.35 3.50
N LEU A 104 6.49 -13.36 4.21
CA LEU A 104 6.83 -12.35 5.19
C LEU A 104 7.58 -11.21 4.49
N ARG A 105 6.99 -10.04 4.47
CA ARG A 105 7.60 -8.82 3.92
C ARG A 105 8.02 -7.89 5.04
N ALA A 106 9.25 -7.46 5.01
CA ALA A 106 9.76 -6.49 5.97
C ALA A 106 10.33 -5.27 5.25
N ASP A 107 10.11 -4.08 5.80
CA ASP A 107 10.78 -2.86 5.35
C ASP A 107 12.27 -2.97 5.65
N ALA A 108 13.11 -2.29 4.86
CA ALA A 108 14.56 -2.27 5.06
C ALA A 108 14.98 -1.77 6.44
N ARG A 109 14.16 -0.95 7.07
CA ARG A 109 14.40 -0.37 8.41
C ARG A 109 13.64 -1.06 9.53
N THR A 110 12.96 -2.17 9.22
CA THR A 110 12.24 -2.95 10.22
C THR A 110 13.21 -3.43 11.30
N PRO A 111 12.85 -3.29 12.59
CA PRO A 111 13.64 -3.88 13.67
C PRO A 111 13.78 -5.38 13.48
N HIS A 112 14.99 -5.90 13.57
CA HIS A 112 15.25 -7.33 13.39
C HIS A 112 14.41 -8.20 14.35
N GLN A 113 14.23 -7.75 15.58
CA GLN A 113 13.40 -8.45 16.57
C GLN A 113 11.95 -8.63 16.10
N SER A 114 11.38 -7.65 15.39
CA SER A 114 10.01 -7.75 14.87
C SER A 114 9.89 -8.84 13.80
N VAL A 115 10.91 -9.00 12.97
CA VAL A 115 10.97 -10.09 11.97
C VAL A 115 11.04 -11.44 12.65
N ILE A 116 11.90 -11.57 13.66
CA ILE A 116 12.05 -12.82 14.44
C ILE A 116 10.75 -13.19 15.13
N THR A 117 10.06 -12.21 15.74
CA THR A 117 8.76 -12.42 16.39
C THR A 117 7.71 -12.95 15.40
N ALA A 118 7.67 -12.39 14.19
CA ALA A 118 6.76 -12.87 13.14
C ALA A 118 7.08 -14.30 12.70
N MET A 119 8.37 -14.61 12.53
CA MET A 119 8.81 -15.96 12.18
C MET A 119 8.48 -16.98 13.27
N ASP A 120 8.66 -16.62 14.52
CA ASP A 120 8.35 -17.46 15.66
C ASP A 120 6.84 -17.74 15.75
N ALA A 121 6.00 -16.73 15.59
CA ALA A 121 4.55 -16.88 15.55
C ALA A 121 4.10 -17.83 14.42
N LEU A 122 4.64 -17.68 13.23
CA LEU A 122 4.35 -18.54 12.08
C LEU A 122 4.82 -19.97 12.30
N GLY A 123 6.02 -20.14 12.87
CA GLY A 123 6.57 -21.46 13.21
C GLY A 123 5.75 -22.19 14.27
N GLN A 124 5.32 -21.49 15.32
CA GLN A 124 4.46 -22.06 16.36
C GLN A 124 3.09 -22.48 15.84
N LEU A 125 2.57 -21.81 14.82
CA LEU A 125 1.32 -22.20 14.15
C LEU A 125 1.48 -23.37 13.18
N GLY A 126 2.71 -23.77 12.85
CA GLY A 126 2.99 -24.92 11.99
C GLY A 126 3.09 -24.62 10.50
N PHE A 127 3.29 -23.37 10.09
CA PHE A 127 3.56 -23.04 8.71
C PHE A 127 4.97 -23.49 8.32
N VAL A 128 5.07 -24.26 7.23
CA VAL A 128 6.35 -24.84 6.76
C VAL A 128 6.85 -24.18 5.48
N LYS A 129 5.98 -23.50 4.75
CA LYS A 129 6.30 -22.81 3.49
C LYS A 129 6.41 -21.32 3.74
N LEU A 130 7.56 -20.88 4.24
CA LEU A 130 7.82 -19.48 4.55
C LEU A 130 8.83 -18.89 3.56
N SER A 131 8.47 -17.80 2.93
CA SER A 131 9.36 -16.99 2.12
C SER A 131 9.51 -15.61 2.74
N ILE A 132 10.74 -15.11 2.80
CA ILE A 132 11.03 -13.76 3.29
C ILE A 132 11.35 -12.87 2.10
N ALA A 133 10.65 -11.77 1.97
CA ALA A 133 10.90 -10.74 0.98
C ALA A 133 11.21 -9.41 1.68
N THR A 134 12.32 -8.80 1.32
CA THR A 134 12.64 -7.45 1.76
C THR A 134 12.27 -6.45 0.67
N THR A 135 11.67 -5.34 1.06
CA THR A 135 11.47 -4.24 0.13
C THR A 135 12.80 -3.51 -0.02
N PRO A 136 13.40 -3.47 -1.22
CA PRO A 136 14.62 -2.72 -1.40
C PRO A 136 14.35 -1.24 -1.10
N GLU A 137 15.26 -0.62 -0.36
CA GLU A 137 15.23 0.81 -0.13
C GLU A 137 15.21 1.52 -1.49
N LYS A 138 14.20 2.34 -1.74
CA LYS A 138 14.20 3.21 -2.91
C LYS A 138 15.41 4.10 -2.78
N LYS A 139 16.46 3.76 -3.50
CA LYS A 139 17.63 4.64 -3.65
C LYS A 139 17.10 5.96 -4.19
N LYS A 140 17.06 6.96 -3.34
CA LYS A 140 16.74 8.32 -3.74
C LYS A 140 17.80 8.74 -4.77
N PRO A 141 17.41 9.23 -5.94
CA PRO A 141 18.37 9.69 -6.93
C PRO A 141 19.17 10.88 -6.42
#